data_bd90bcd66655ec1e15aac8eefe2da158
#
_entry.id   bd90bcd66655ec1e15aac8eefe2da158
#
_cell.length_a   1.000
_cell.length_b   1.000
_cell.length_c   1.000
_cell.angle_alpha   90.00
_cell.angle_beta   90.00
_cell.angle_gamma   90.00
#
_symmetry.space_group_name_H-M   'P 1'
#
loop_
_entity.id
_entity.type
_entity.pdbx_description
1 polymer ?
#
loop_
_entity_poly.entity_id
_entity_poly.type
_entity_poly.pdbx_seq_one_letter_code
_entity_poly.pdbx_strand_id
1 'polypeptide(L)'
;MAISLSPSVTVKEQDLTLVTPAVSTSIGAFAGAFRWGPINEPKIVDTEKSLVEQFGAPDRTSRVDFLTAASFLAYSNNLRVVRVGGTTAKNASTGTAVLVENAAEYEEKKAALDVEFVAKYAGTLGNSLRVSVADAATFADWPYASLFGSRIEQAKQGTFENAADKVTFTAPETTSGILVGMTVTGAGIADGTKVKSVDSVSQITLTKVATAAGTNAALTFVQYTGAPSTSQTVAQRGGKNDELHAVVIDELGEWTGTAGAVLETYQGISKSADAKAVDGTSNYIETVFNRQSLYVYAGSKKLGTDFGSSASTNFADLTAAYNKALTGGVDGNDSITVGARMKAYTEYERKDSIDINLIIVSGLANDADAQQLTRHCIQIAEKRNDCIALFGPSLSAATAKGRELASVLAFHAGVNPSTYGVTSSAWKLMFDRFHDENVYVPLSGDLAGLCANTDAVADPWFSPAGQNRGFIKNVVKLSFNAGSKGEKDSLYVAGINPVVSQIGSGTYLMGDKTFVSKEVMTSRINVRRLMLYVEKRIEAMMQFVLFEQNDAFTRQRSVATVEPMLLEIQGRQGIQEFRVVCDETNNTKAIVDANRFVMDVFLRPTASINFIELRFNVVNGTFNFTQN
;
A
#
# COMPACT_ATOMS: atom_id res chain seq x y z
N MET A 1 -29.00 -44.25 2.95
CA MET A 1 -29.02 -44.63 1.52
C MET A 1 -29.97 -45.81 1.36
N ALA A 2 -31.00 -45.63 0.53
CA ALA A 2 -31.92 -46.75 0.26
C ALA A 2 -31.22 -47.70 -0.71
N ILE A 3 -30.98 -48.93 -0.27
CA ILE A 3 -30.47 -50.02 -1.11
C ILE A 3 -31.65 -50.51 -1.94
N SER A 4 -31.57 -50.46 -3.28
CA SER A 4 -32.56 -51.03 -4.17
C SER A 4 -32.58 -52.57 -3.98
N LEU A 5 -33.71 -53.14 -3.64
CA LEU A 5 -33.91 -54.58 -3.46
C LEU A 5 -34.22 -55.31 -4.78
N SER A 6 -34.28 -54.61 -5.90
CA SER A 6 -34.45 -55.17 -7.24
C SER A 6 -33.28 -54.84 -8.15
N PRO A 7 -32.95 -55.68 -9.16
CA PRO A 7 -31.94 -55.37 -10.14
C PRO A 7 -32.19 -54.00 -10.79
N SER A 8 -31.30 -53.03 -10.59
CA SER A 8 -31.42 -51.70 -11.15
C SER A 8 -30.04 -51.13 -11.46
N VAL A 9 -29.92 -50.33 -12.51
CA VAL A 9 -28.73 -49.56 -12.84
C VAL A 9 -28.86 -48.23 -12.12
N THR A 10 -27.99 -47.99 -11.13
CA THR A 10 -27.94 -46.72 -10.41
C THR A 10 -26.86 -45.87 -11.07
N VAL A 11 -27.23 -44.78 -11.75
CA VAL A 11 -26.27 -43.80 -12.26
C VAL A 11 -26.00 -42.81 -11.12
N LYS A 12 -24.74 -42.77 -10.66
CA LYS A 12 -24.24 -41.71 -9.78
C LYS A 12 -23.39 -40.77 -10.62
N GLU A 13 -23.82 -39.56 -10.78
CA GLU A 13 -22.93 -38.46 -11.18
C GLU A 13 -22.03 -38.15 -9.97
N GLN A 14 -20.76 -38.36 -10.12
CA GLN A 14 -19.75 -37.92 -9.18
C GLN A 14 -18.99 -36.81 -9.89
N ASP A 15 -19.20 -35.57 -9.45
CA ASP A 15 -18.42 -34.42 -9.94
C ASP A 15 -16.99 -34.59 -9.43
N LEU A 16 -16.10 -34.98 -10.32
CA LEU A 16 -14.66 -35.10 -10.09
C LEU A 16 -13.93 -33.84 -10.59
N THR A 17 -14.63 -32.75 -10.82
CA THR A 17 -14.03 -31.48 -11.23
C THR A 17 -13.16 -30.98 -10.10
N LEU A 18 -11.87 -31.26 -10.17
CA LEU A 18 -10.85 -30.58 -9.37
C LEU A 18 -10.87 -29.11 -9.80
N VAL A 19 -11.32 -28.24 -8.90
CA VAL A 19 -11.24 -26.80 -9.12
C VAL A 19 -9.76 -26.45 -9.28
N THR A 20 -9.35 -26.19 -10.50
CA THR A 20 -7.99 -25.72 -10.78
C THR A 20 -7.85 -24.33 -10.20
N PRO A 21 -6.99 -24.09 -9.19
CA PRO A 21 -6.82 -22.77 -8.62
C PRO A 21 -6.38 -21.77 -9.69
N ALA A 22 -7.02 -20.61 -9.74
CA ALA A 22 -6.57 -19.53 -10.60
C ALA A 22 -5.23 -18.98 -10.05
N VAL A 23 -4.19 -19.01 -10.88
CA VAL A 23 -2.86 -18.53 -10.53
C VAL A 23 -2.64 -17.18 -11.20
N SER A 24 -2.31 -16.17 -10.41
CA SER A 24 -1.95 -14.85 -10.93
C SER A 24 -0.54 -14.91 -11.54
N THR A 25 -0.32 -14.11 -12.60
CA THR A 25 0.96 -13.98 -13.32
C THR A 25 1.45 -12.55 -13.42
N SER A 26 0.63 -11.58 -12.97
CA SER A 26 0.83 -10.14 -13.21
C SER A 26 1.04 -9.32 -11.93
N ILE A 27 1.30 -9.97 -10.79
CA ILE A 27 1.54 -9.27 -9.53
C ILE A 27 2.95 -8.70 -9.50
N GLY A 28 3.04 -7.36 -9.46
CA GLY A 28 4.31 -6.66 -9.27
C GLY A 28 4.72 -6.59 -7.80
N ALA A 29 6.02 -6.57 -7.54
CA ALA A 29 6.63 -6.37 -6.23
C ALA A 29 7.69 -5.27 -6.32
N PHE A 30 7.59 -4.24 -5.50
CA PHE A 30 8.48 -3.09 -5.53
C PHE A 30 8.84 -2.65 -4.11
N ALA A 31 10.12 -2.35 -3.87
CA ALA A 31 10.55 -1.71 -2.63
C ALA A 31 11.28 -0.40 -2.95
N GLY A 32 10.88 0.70 -2.31
CA GLY A 32 11.41 2.03 -2.60
C GLY A 32 11.25 3.03 -1.47
N ALA A 33 11.79 4.24 -1.70
CA ALA A 33 11.66 5.39 -0.83
C ALA A 33 10.30 6.05 -1.00
N PHE A 34 9.61 6.32 0.12
CA PHE A 34 8.31 7.01 0.16
C PHE A 34 8.25 7.95 1.37
N ARG A 35 7.32 8.91 1.36
CA ARG A 35 7.14 9.88 2.47
C ARG A 35 6.28 9.35 3.61
N TRP A 36 5.48 8.33 3.37
CA TRP A 36 4.53 7.77 4.33
C TRP A 36 4.40 6.27 4.16
N GLY A 37 3.64 5.61 5.05
CA GLY A 37 3.36 4.18 4.98
C GLY A 37 4.29 3.34 5.86
N PRO A 38 3.91 2.06 6.10
CA PRO A 38 4.67 1.16 6.95
C PRO A 38 6.01 0.80 6.32
N ILE A 39 7.05 0.76 7.14
CA ILE A 39 8.40 0.34 6.74
C ILE A 39 8.49 -1.18 6.84
N ASN A 40 9.12 -1.82 5.84
CA ASN A 40 9.34 -3.26 5.76
C ASN A 40 8.06 -4.11 5.86
N GLU A 41 6.93 -3.58 5.42
CA GLU A 41 5.66 -4.29 5.37
C GLU A 41 5.01 -4.12 3.99
N PRO A 42 4.69 -5.21 3.28
CA PRO A 42 4.09 -5.11 1.94
C PRO A 42 2.63 -4.65 2.00
N LYS A 43 2.30 -3.64 1.20
CA LYS A 43 0.94 -3.14 0.99
C LYS A 43 0.50 -3.34 -0.46
N ILE A 44 -0.80 -3.58 -0.65
CA ILE A 44 -1.40 -3.71 -1.97
C ILE A 44 -1.76 -2.32 -2.47
N VAL A 45 -1.38 -2.04 -3.70
CA VAL A 45 -1.70 -0.80 -4.41
C VAL A 45 -2.24 -1.14 -5.79
N ASP A 46 -3.39 -0.58 -6.14
CA ASP A 46 -4.12 -0.85 -7.39
C ASP A 46 -4.06 0.31 -8.38
N THR A 47 -3.90 1.53 -7.88
CA THR A 47 -3.90 2.76 -8.68
C THR A 47 -2.84 3.73 -8.18
N GLU A 48 -2.44 4.69 -9.01
CA GLU A 48 -1.56 5.78 -8.58
C GLU A 48 -2.20 6.63 -7.48
N LYS A 49 -3.54 6.78 -7.48
CA LYS A 49 -4.26 7.47 -6.41
C LYS A 49 -4.11 6.73 -5.08
N SER A 50 -4.31 5.42 -5.08
CA SER A 50 -4.10 4.56 -3.91
C SER A 50 -2.63 4.58 -3.43
N LEU A 51 -1.66 4.73 -4.36
CA LEU A 51 -0.25 4.91 -4.01
C LEU A 51 -0.03 6.23 -3.25
N VAL A 52 -0.64 7.34 -3.70
CA VAL A 52 -0.58 8.64 -2.99
C VAL A 52 -1.27 8.55 -1.62
N GLU A 53 -2.44 7.94 -1.54
CA GLU A 53 -3.19 7.81 -0.28
C GLU A 53 -2.45 6.98 0.77
N GLN A 54 -1.76 5.91 0.36
CA GLN A 54 -1.06 5.02 1.29
C GLN A 54 0.38 5.45 1.59
N PHE A 55 1.08 6.06 0.62
CA PHE A 55 2.51 6.36 0.71
C PHE A 55 2.86 7.85 0.64
N GLY A 56 1.85 8.72 0.50
CA GLY A 56 2.00 10.16 0.36
C GLY A 56 2.40 10.58 -1.07
N ALA A 57 2.14 11.84 -1.41
CA ALA A 57 2.67 12.42 -2.65
C ALA A 57 4.20 12.47 -2.59
N PRO A 58 4.91 12.21 -3.71
CA PRO A 58 6.37 12.16 -3.71
C PRO A 58 6.99 13.54 -3.45
N ASP A 59 8.15 13.53 -2.83
CA ASP A 59 9.06 14.65 -2.77
C ASP A 59 10.26 14.45 -3.72
N ARG A 60 11.22 15.37 -3.69
CA ARG A 60 12.42 15.27 -4.56
C ARG A 60 13.30 14.07 -4.26
N THR A 61 13.26 13.51 -3.06
CA THR A 61 14.07 12.36 -2.62
C THR A 61 13.41 11.03 -2.95
N SER A 62 12.09 10.96 -2.95
CA SER A 62 11.29 9.75 -3.18
C SER A 62 10.72 9.62 -4.59
N ARG A 63 10.75 10.70 -5.40
CA ARG A 63 10.05 10.77 -6.71
C ARG A 63 10.46 9.68 -7.71
N VAL A 64 11.73 9.29 -7.75
CA VAL A 64 12.20 8.27 -8.70
C VAL A 64 11.57 6.92 -8.39
N ASP A 65 11.57 6.53 -7.12
CA ASP A 65 10.96 5.28 -6.67
C ASP A 65 9.43 5.33 -6.84
N PHE A 66 8.79 6.46 -6.46
CA PHE A 66 7.35 6.66 -6.65
C PHE A 66 6.95 6.55 -8.13
N LEU A 67 7.65 7.24 -9.03
CA LEU A 67 7.35 7.23 -10.46
C LEU A 67 7.67 5.87 -11.10
N THR A 68 8.60 5.09 -10.54
CA THR A 68 8.87 3.72 -10.97
C THR A 68 7.65 2.82 -10.64
N ALA A 69 7.11 2.92 -9.42
CA ALA A 69 5.89 2.22 -9.03
C ALA A 69 4.67 2.67 -9.87
N ALA A 70 4.51 3.98 -10.07
CA ALA A 70 3.45 4.56 -10.90
C ALA A 70 3.57 4.13 -12.38
N SER A 71 4.79 3.93 -12.89
CA SER A 71 5.01 3.42 -14.25
C SER A 71 4.44 2.01 -14.42
N PHE A 72 4.59 1.12 -13.44
CA PHE A 72 3.95 -0.19 -13.45
C PHE A 72 2.41 -0.08 -13.38
N LEU A 73 1.90 0.76 -12.49
CA LEU A 73 0.45 0.97 -12.32
C LEU A 73 -0.23 1.58 -13.56
N ALA A 74 0.52 2.17 -14.49
CA ALA A 74 0.00 2.60 -15.78
C ALA A 74 -0.42 1.42 -16.70
N TYR A 75 0.01 0.20 -16.40
CA TYR A 75 -0.27 -1.01 -17.18
C TYR A 75 -1.07 -2.07 -16.41
N SER A 76 -0.94 -2.12 -15.08
CA SER A 76 -1.53 -3.14 -14.21
C SER A 76 -2.05 -2.52 -12.92
N ASN A 77 -2.98 -3.19 -12.26
CA ASN A 77 -3.61 -2.75 -11.02
C ASN A 77 -3.26 -3.63 -9.80
N ASN A 78 -2.18 -4.38 -9.85
CA ASN A 78 -1.82 -5.29 -8.75
C ASN A 78 -0.32 -5.17 -8.42
N LEU A 79 0.00 -4.22 -7.55
CA LEU A 79 1.36 -3.96 -7.10
C LEU A 79 1.46 -4.17 -5.58
N ARG A 80 2.47 -4.91 -5.15
CA ARG A 80 2.89 -5.01 -3.76
C ARG A 80 4.01 -4.01 -3.53
N VAL A 81 3.82 -3.06 -2.63
CA VAL A 81 4.79 -2.01 -2.33
C VAL A 81 5.29 -2.16 -0.91
N VAL A 82 6.60 -2.12 -0.73
CA VAL A 82 7.27 -2.04 0.57
C VAL A 82 8.01 -0.71 0.66
N ARG A 83 7.76 0.05 1.72
CA ARG A 83 8.55 1.24 2.02
C ARG A 83 9.88 0.84 2.64
N VAL A 84 10.95 1.42 2.14
CA VAL A 84 12.30 1.27 2.71
C VAL A 84 12.51 2.31 3.81
N GLY A 85 12.96 1.89 4.98
CA GLY A 85 13.32 2.79 6.09
C GLY A 85 14.78 3.25 6.00
N GLY A 86 15.00 4.55 6.10
CA GLY A 86 16.34 5.11 6.32
C GLY A 86 16.72 5.15 7.80
N THR A 87 18.01 5.27 8.10
CA THR A 87 18.53 5.25 9.48
C THR A 87 18.13 6.48 10.31
N THR A 88 17.76 7.58 9.67
CA THR A 88 17.30 8.81 10.31
C THR A 88 15.79 8.95 10.38
N ALA A 89 15.03 7.97 9.88
CA ALA A 89 13.57 7.99 9.88
C ALA A 89 13.00 8.13 11.29
N LYS A 90 12.00 8.99 11.48
CA LYS A 90 11.31 9.23 12.76
C LYS A 90 9.83 9.54 12.53
N ASN A 91 9.00 9.05 13.42
CA ASN A 91 7.59 9.43 13.48
C ASN A 91 7.47 10.76 14.24
N ALA A 92 6.66 11.69 13.72
CA ALA A 92 6.29 12.88 14.46
C ALA A 92 5.49 12.50 15.70
N SER A 93 5.64 13.25 16.78
CA SER A 93 4.93 13.00 18.04
C SER A 93 4.57 14.29 18.75
N THR A 94 3.71 14.18 19.77
CA THR A 94 3.38 15.29 20.67
C THR A 94 4.45 15.55 21.73
N GLY A 95 5.56 14.80 21.68
CA GLY A 95 6.73 14.92 22.57
C GLY A 95 8.02 14.63 21.81
N THR A 96 8.83 13.70 22.30
CA THR A 96 10.07 13.30 21.62
C THR A 96 9.75 12.40 20.44
N ALA A 97 10.27 12.74 19.25
CA ALA A 97 10.12 11.94 18.05
C ALA A 97 10.82 10.58 18.18
N VAL A 98 10.16 9.52 17.81
CA VAL A 98 10.58 8.12 17.91
C VAL A 98 10.47 7.44 16.56
N LEU A 99 11.10 6.27 16.38
CA LEU A 99 10.85 5.42 15.22
C LEU A 99 9.90 4.29 15.61
N VAL A 100 8.81 4.20 14.84
CA VAL A 100 7.86 3.08 14.81
C VAL A 100 7.71 2.70 13.33
N GLU A 101 8.28 1.56 12.93
CA GLU A 101 8.32 1.16 11.52
C GLU A 101 6.94 0.73 11.00
N ASN A 102 6.21 -0.04 11.81
CA ASN A 102 4.91 -0.62 11.43
C ASN A 102 4.05 -0.96 12.66
N ALA A 103 2.88 -1.54 12.43
CA ALA A 103 1.94 -1.88 13.50
C ALA A 103 2.47 -2.93 14.49
N ALA A 104 3.28 -3.89 14.04
CA ALA A 104 3.86 -4.92 14.92
C ALA A 104 4.86 -4.28 15.90
N GLU A 105 5.73 -3.42 15.39
CA GLU A 105 6.69 -2.72 16.22
C GLU A 105 6.02 -1.72 17.18
N TYR A 106 4.89 -1.09 16.75
CA TYR A 106 4.09 -0.26 17.63
C TYR A 106 3.60 -1.06 18.85
N GLU A 107 3.04 -2.26 18.64
CA GLU A 107 2.56 -3.11 19.73
C GLU A 107 3.67 -3.50 20.73
N GLU A 108 4.90 -3.69 20.25
CA GLU A 108 6.07 -3.97 21.10
C GLU A 108 6.51 -2.73 21.90
N LYS A 109 6.50 -1.55 21.29
CA LYS A 109 7.04 -0.30 21.84
C LYS A 109 6.03 0.55 22.59
N LYS A 110 4.72 0.35 22.40
CA LYS A 110 3.66 1.25 22.89
C LYS A 110 3.77 1.62 24.39
N ALA A 111 4.16 0.66 25.22
CA ALA A 111 4.32 0.89 26.66
C ALA A 111 5.48 1.86 27.01
N ALA A 112 6.46 1.97 26.13
CA ALA A 112 7.62 2.85 26.29
C ALA A 112 7.51 4.19 25.56
N LEU A 113 6.41 4.42 24.80
CA LEU A 113 6.17 5.66 24.09
C LEU A 113 5.62 6.73 25.04
N ASP A 114 6.49 7.44 25.74
CA ASP A 114 6.12 8.51 26.69
C ASP A 114 5.66 9.80 25.99
N VAL A 115 4.64 9.66 25.14
CA VAL A 115 3.96 10.72 24.41
C VAL A 115 2.46 10.46 24.41
N GLU A 116 1.64 11.49 24.21
CA GLU A 116 0.19 11.31 24.13
C GLU A 116 -0.23 10.69 22.79
N PHE A 117 0.33 11.23 21.69
CA PHE A 117 0.09 10.74 20.33
C PHE A 117 1.38 10.72 19.52
N VAL A 118 1.46 9.76 18.62
CA VAL A 118 2.56 9.59 17.65
C VAL A 118 1.98 9.37 16.26
N ALA A 119 2.57 9.96 15.24
CA ALA A 119 2.19 9.71 13.84
C ALA A 119 2.34 8.22 13.50
N LYS A 120 1.39 7.68 12.76
CA LYS A 120 1.32 6.24 12.47
C LYS A 120 2.57 5.71 11.78
N TYR A 121 3.17 6.53 10.93
CA TYR A 121 4.39 6.19 10.20
C TYR A 121 5.42 7.31 10.29
N ALA A 122 6.67 6.95 10.11
CA ALA A 122 7.77 7.90 10.04
C ALA A 122 7.60 8.82 8.82
N GLY A 123 7.93 10.10 8.97
CA GLY A 123 7.93 11.02 7.85
C GLY A 123 7.57 12.46 8.21
N THR A 124 7.95 13.36 7.32
CA THR A 124 7.67 14.81 7.44
C THR A 124 6.19 15.11 7.35
N LEU A 125 5.39 14.27 6.65
CA LEU A 125 3.93 14.39 6.59
C LEU A 125 3.28 14.31 7.99
N GLY A 126 3.90 13.58 8.93
CA GLY A 126 3.45 13.53 10.30
C GLY A 126 3.52 14.88 11.04
N ASN A 127 4.38 15.80 10.60
CA ASN A 127 4.49 17.15 11.18
C ASN A 127 3.29 18.05 10.82
N SER A 128 2.50 17.68 9.83
CA SER A 128 1.25 18.37 9.46
C SER A 128 0.06 17.92 10.29
N LEU A 129 0.22 16.95 11.16
CA LEU A 129 -0.86 16.41 11.96
C LEU A 129 -0.99 17.14 13.29
N ARG A 130 -2.24 17.42 13.68
CA ARG A 130 -2.61 17.92 14.99
C ARG A 130 -3.74 17.08 15.55
N VAL A 131 -3.70 16.75 16.83
CA VAL A 131 -4.80 16.10 17.55
C VAL A 131 -5.42 17.10 18.51
N SER A 132 -6.74 17.21 18.44
CA SER A 132 -7.50 18.05 19.36
C SER A 132 -8.64 17.26 19.99
N VAL A 133 -8.79 17.36 21.33
CA VAL A 133 -9.76 16.59 22.11
C VAL A 133 -10.47 17.54 23.10
N ALA A 134 -11.78 17.40 23.19
CA ALA A 134 -12.60 18.15 24.16
C ALA A 134 -13.54 17.21 24.91
N ASP A 135 -13.79 17.53 26.18
CA ASP A 135 -14.85 16.94 27.00
C ASP A 135 -16.01 17.93 27.21
N ALA A 136 -16.99 17.56 28.01
CA ALA A 136 -18.15 18.40 28.27
C ALA A 136 -17.81 19.82 28.80
N ALA A 137 -16.75 19.93 29.59
CA ALA A 137 -16.36 21.21 30.21
C ALA A 137 -15.74 22.18 29.21
N THR A 138 -14.96 21.65 28.26
CA THR A 138 -14.17 22.42 27.28
C THR A 138 -14.85 22.55 25.92
N PHE A 139 -15.94 21.83 25.68
CA PHE A 139 -16.58 21.71 24.36
C PHE A 139 -17.13 23.04 23.82
N ALA A 140 -17.72 23.87 24.66
CA ALA A 140 -18.36 25.12 24.21
C ALA A 140 -17.37 26.11 23.55
N ASP A 141 -16.14 26.12 24.05
CA ASP A 141 -15.06 27.01 23.55
C ASP A 141 -14.12 26.30 22.55
N TRP A 142 -14.42 25.03 22.22
CA TRP A 142 -13.61 24.25 21.33
C TRP A 142 -13.88 24.62 19.86
N PRO A 143 -12.84 24.96 19.06
CA PRO A 143 -13.02 25.43 17.68
C PRO A 143 -13.78 24.46 16.77
N TYR A 144 -13.77 23.17 17.11
CA TYR A 144 -14.36 22.09 16.30
C TYR A 144 -15.74 21.63 16.81
N ALA A 145 -16.31 22.28 17.81
CA ALA A 145 -17.59 21.93 18.39
C ALA A 145 -18.73 21.85 17.36
N SER A 146 -18.72 22.72 16.35
CA SER A 146 -19.73 22.77 15.29
C SER A 146 -19.77 21.51 14.40
N LEU A 147 -18.73 20.67 14.42
CA LEU A 147 -18.71 19.40 13.69
C LEU A 147 -19.58 18.32 14.35
N PHE A 148 -19.86 18.47 15.65
CA PHE A 148 -20.53 17.46 16.46
C PHE A 148 -21.95 17.85 16.89
N GLY A 149 -22.35 19.11 16.70
CA GLY A 149 -23.67 19.54 17.03
C GLY A 149 -23.96 21.00 16.67
N SER A 150 -25.24 21.38 16.77
CA SER A 150 -25.65 22.73 16.48
C SER A 150 -25.42 23.64 17.69
N ARG A 151 -24.89 24.83 17.42
CA ARG A 151 -24.75 25.89 18.44
C ARG A 151 -26.08 26.54 18.68
N ILE A 152 -26.54 26.51 19.94
CA ILE A 152 -27.69 27.25 20.43
C ILE A 152 -27.16 28.49 21.14
N GLU A 153 -27.56 29.65 20.70
CA GLU A 153 -27.12 30.91 21.28
C GLU A 153 -28.32 31.79 21.67
N GLN A 154 -28.25 32.39 22.87
CA GLN A 154 -29.21 33.37 23.35
C GLN A 154 -28.45 34.60 23.83
N ALA A 155 -28.71 35.74 23.23
CA ALA A 155 -28.22 37.03 23.68
C ALA A 155 -29.30 37.68 24.53
N LYS A 156 -28.97 38.07 25.76
CA LYS A 156 -29.88 38.66 26.74
C LYS A 156 -29.20 39.81 27.49
N GLN A 157 -29.99 40.70 28.04
CA GLN A 157 -29.48 41.73 28.95
C GLN A 157 -29.90 41.38 30.40
N GLY A 158 -28.91 41.22 31.27
CA GLY A 158 -29.12 40.80 32.64
C GLY A 158 -28.49 41.76 33.65
N THR A 159 -29.04 41.81 34.86
CA THR A 159 -28.52 42.58 35.99
C THR A 159 -28.05 41.65 37.08
N PHE A 160 -26.85 41.88 37.60
CA PHE A 160 -26.22 41.07 38.63
C PHE A 160 -25.27 41.92 39.49
N GLU A 161 -25.11 41.54 40.76
CA GLU A 161 -24.20 42.16 41.69
C GLU A 161 -22.81 41.55 41.68
N ASN A 162 -21.78 42.29 42.09
CA ASN A 162 -20.46 41.77 42.30
C ASN A 162 -20.46 40.65 43.37
N ALA A 163 -19.73 39.58 43.11
CA ALA A 163 -19.67 38.39 43.96
C ALA A 163 -21.01 37.65 44.14
N ALA A 164 -22.03 37.94 43.33
CA ALA A 164 -23.31 37.23 43.32
C ALA A 164 -23.29 36.12 42.21
N ASP A 165 -24.04 35.05 42.46
CA ASP A 165 -24.28 33.98 41.52
C ASP A 165 -25.61 34.07 40.77
N LYS A 166 -26.40 35.12 41.05
CA LYS A 166 -27.72 35.33 40.47
C LYS A 166 -27.71 36.41 39.41
N VAL A 167 -28.40 36.16 38.31
CA VAL A 167 -28.68 37.13 37.25
C VAL A 167 -30.17 37.32 37.13
N THR A 168 -30.60 38.56 37.16
CA THR A 168 -32.01 38.96 37.04
C THR A 168 -32.24 39.63 35.68
N PHE A 169 -33.33 39.27 35.02
CA PHE A 169 -33.78 39.83 33.76
C PHE A 169 -34.98 40.74 34.00
N THR A 170 -34.97 41.95 33.41
CA THR A 170 -36.06 42.91 33.50
C THR A 170 -36.83 42.92 32.18
N ALA A 171 -38.17 42.94 32.26
CA ALA A 171 -39.00 42.97 31.06
C ALA A 171 -38.53 44.08 30.07
N PRO A 172 -38.51 43.77 28.76
CA PRO A 172 -39.07 42.60 28.07
C PRO A 172 -38.21 41.33 28.10
N GLU A 173 -37.01 41.38 28.69
CA GLU A 173 -36.13 40.23 28.78
C GLU A 173 -36.67 39.17 29.76
N THR A 174 -36.52 37.90 29.37
CA THR A 174 -36.92 36.73 30.17
C THR A 174 -35.90 35.62 30.08
N THR A 175 -36.02 34.61 30.93
CA THR A 175 -35.19 33.40 30.89
C THR A 175 -35.55 32.44 29.72
N SER A 176 -36.52 32.83 28.87
CA SER A 176 -36.94 32.00 27.73
C SER A 176 -35.75 31.71 26.77
N GLY A 177 -35.54 30.43 26.46
CA GLY A 177 -34.43 29.96 25.64
C GLY A 177 -33.11 29.73 26.39
N ILE A 178 -33.02 30.11 27.69
CA ILE A 178 -31.87 29.79 28.52
C ILE A 178 -32.06 28.40 29.12
N LEU A 179 -31.06 27.53 28.94
CA LEU A 179 -31.05 26.15 29.44
C LEU A 179 -29.97 25.98 30.51
N VAL A 180 -30.20 25.06 31.45
CA VAL A 180 -29.21 24.65 32.43
C VAL A 180 -27.98 24.05 31.69
N GLY A 181 -26.79 24.46 32.12
CA GLY A 181 -25.55 24.04 31.50
C GLY A 181 -25.03 24.94 30.38
N MET A 182 -25.81 25.92 29.89
CA MET A 182 -25.30 26.91 28.92
C MET A 182 -24.10 27.67 29.50
N THR A 183 -23.04 27.82 28.73
CA THR A 183 -21.92 28.71 29.06
C THR A 183 -22.36 30.15 28.93
N VAL A 184 -22.01 30.97 29.91
CA VAL A 184 -22.39 32.38 29.99
C VAL A 184 -21.14 33.23 29.83
N THR A 185 -21.18 34.16 28.88
CA THR A 185 -20.12 35.14 28.66
C THR A 185 -20.66 36.56 28.69
N GLY A 186 -19.87 37.50 29.19
CA GLY A 186 -20.21 38.91 29.29
C GLY A 186 -19.28 39.65 30.23
N ALA A 187 -19.29 40.99 30.17
CA ALA A 187 -18.48 41.81 31.05
C ALA A 187 -18.92 41.58 32.54
N GLY A 188 -17.97 41.26 33.41
CA GLY A 188 -18.23 40.93 34.81
C GLY A 188 -18.60 39.47 35.10
N ILE A 189 -18.59 38.60 34.09
CA ILE A 189 -18.77 37.15 34.24
C ILE A 189 -17.41 36.47 34.12
N ALA A 190 -17.11 35.57 35.06
CA ALA A 190 -15.86 34.79 35.05
C ALA A 190 -15.86 33.77 33.92
N ASP A 191 -14.69 33.51 33.32
CA ASP A 191 -14.54 32.49 32.27
C ASP A 191 -14.98 31.10 32.72
N GLY A 192 -15.65 30.35 31.84
CA GLY A 192 -16.20 29.02 32.11
C GLY A 192 -17.36 29.02 33.09
N THR A 193 -18.06 30.16 33.29
CA THR A 193 -19.32 30.22 34.05
C THR A 193 -20.42 29.56 33.24
N LYS A 194 -21.26 28.74 33.93
CA LYS A 194 -22.41 28.07 33.31
C LYS A 194 -23.69 28.41 34.07
N VAL A 195 -24.86 28.24 33.44
CA VAL A 195 -26.16 28.30 34.08
C VAL A 195 -26.31 27.08 34.97
N LYS A 196 -26.43 27.29 36.30
CA LYS A 196 -26.64 26.23 37.30
C LYS A 196 -28.11 25.85 37.40
N SER A 197 -29.00 26.84 37.42
CA SER A 197 -30.46 26.65 37.44
C SER A 197 -31.19 27.83 36.80
N VAL A 198 -32.38 27.57 36.25
CA VAL A 198 -33.34 28.58 35.83
C VAL A 198 -34.40 28.65 36.93
N ASP A 199 -34.30 29.68 37.75
CA ASP A 199 -35.07 29.77 39.01
C ASP A 199 -36.49 30.30 38.78
N SER A 200 -36.66 31.20 37.80
CA SER A 200 -37.94 31.76 37.40
C SER A 200 -37.90 32.31 35.98
N VAL A 201 -39.00 32.87 35.50
CA VAL A 201 -39.07 33.57 34.19
C VAL A 201 -38.19 34.81 34.10
N SER A 202 -37.65 35.28 35.23
CA SER A 202 -36.82 36.49 35.32
C SER A 202 -35.51 36.30 36.08
N GLN A 203 -35.15 35.07 36.48
CA GLN A 203 -33.94 34.83 37.27
C GLN A 203 -33.29 33.48 36.96
N ILE A 204 -31.96 33.50 36.90
CA ILE A 204 -31.10 32.30 36.82
C ILE A 204 -30.04 32.34 37.91
N THR A 205 -29.51 31.15 38.28
CA THR A 205 -28.33 31.02 39.13
C THR A 205 -27.15 30.50 38.29
N LEU A 206 -25.98 31.05 38.50
CA LEU A 206 -24.72 30.71 37.83
C LEU A 206 -23.88 29.70 38.65
N THR A 207 -22.96 29.00 38.00
CA THR A 207 -22.03 28.08 38.69
C THR A 207 -20.86 28.80 39.36
N LYS A 208 -20.56 30.03 38.94
CA LYS A 208 -19.50 30.89 39.50
C LYS A 208 -20.12 32.26 39.80
N VAL A 209 -19.58 32.93 40.82
CA VAL A 209 -19.98 34.30 41.16
C VAL A 209 -19.45 35.29 40.11
N ALA A 210 -20.18 36.36 39.91
CA ALA A 210 -19.76 37.47 39.06
C ALA A 210 -18.52 38.18 39.62
N THR A 211 -17.65 38.63 38.75
CA THR A 211 -16.37 39.30 39.08
C THR A 211 -16.52 40.82 39.19
N ALA A 212 -17.63 41.35 38.67
CA ALA A 212 -18.03 42.76 38.78
C ALA A 212 -19.55 42.86 38.69
N ALA A 213 -20.14 43.96 39.16
CA ALA A 213 -21.56 44.23 39.00
C ALA A 213 -21.88 44.60 37.54
N GLY A 214 -23.06 44.21 37.06
CA GLY A 214 -23.57 44.54 35.72
C GLY A 214 -25.05 44.97 35.80
N THR A 215 -25.39 46.15 35.25
CA THR A 215 -26.75 46.61 35.11
C THR A 215 -27.15 46.59 33.63
N ASN A 216 -28.13 45.78 33.26
CA ASN A 216 -28.51 45.55 31.87
C ASN A 216 -27.28 45.18 30.99
N ALA A 217 -26.38 44.39 31.56
CA ALA A 217 -25.17 43.95 30.87
C ALA A 217 -25.52 42.94 29.79
N ALA A 218 -24.89 43.08 28.63
CA ALA A 218 -25.03 42.12 27.53
C ALA A 218 -24.40 40.77 27.92
N LEU A 219 -25.20 39.73 27.96
CA LEU A 219 -24.83 38.35 28.27
C LEU A 219 -25.14 37.47 27.08
N THR A 220 -24.20 36.57 26.73
CA THR A 220 -24.41 35.56 25.72
C THR A 220 -24.39 34.17 26.37
N PHE A 221 -25.43 33.40 26.11
CA PHE A 221 -25.63 32.03 26.60
C PHE A 221 -25.43 31.07 25.42
N VAL A 222 -24.49 30.15 25.52
CA VAL A 222 -24.13 29.23 24.44
C VAL A 222 -24.20 27.79 24.92
N GLN A 223 -24.79 26.92 24.11
CA GLN A 223 -24.78 25.48 24.30
C GLN A 223 -24.69 24.79 22.92
N TYR A 224 -24.09 23.63 22.92
CA TYR A 224 -24.08 22.77 21.75
C TYR A 224 -24.91 21.51 22.05
N THR A 225 -25.76 21.12 21.11
CA THR A 225 -26.64 19.94 21.26
C THR A 225 -25.87 18.61 21.27
N GLY A 226 -24.65 18.60 20.76
CA GLY A 226 -23.78 17.42 20.63
C GLY A 226 -22.63 17.37 21.63
N ALA A 227 -22.70 18.10 22.75
CA ALA A 227 -21.62 18.04 23.74
C ALA A 227 -21.45 16.61 24.31
N PRO A 228 -20.19 16.15 24.52
CA PRO A 228 -19.95 14.87 25.16
C PRO A 228 -20.48 14.83 26.59
N SER A 229 -20.86 13.68 27.09
CA SER A 229 -21.50 13.55 28.39
C SER A 229 -21.00 12.33 29.17
N THR A 230 -21.87 11.39 29.46
CA THR A 230 -21.54 10.12 30.11
C THR A 230 -22.02 8.97 29.24
N SER A 231 -21.13 8.08 28.90
CA SER A 231 -21.47 6.90 28.11
C SER A 231 -22.38 5.93 28.88
N GLN A 232 -23.18 5.16 28.15
CA GLN A 232 -24.11 4.23 28.76
C GLN A 232 -23.40 3.23 29.68
N THR A 233 -22.25 2.72 29.27
CA THR A 233 -21.46 1.75 30.04
C THR A 233 -20.99 2.33 31.36
N VAL A 234 -20.52 3.58 31.36
CA VAL A 234 -20.04 4.26 32.57
C VAL A 234 -21.22 4.64 33.48
N ALA A 235 -22.32 5.14 32.94
CA ALA A 235 -23.53 5.44 33.69
C ALA A 235 -24.10 4.22 34.42
N GLN A 236 -24.13 3.05 33.76
CA GLN A 236 -24.60 1.80 34.36
C GLN A 236 -23.72 1.31 35.54
N ARG A 237 -22.43 1.70 35.55
CA ARG A 237 -21.48 1.37 36.62
C ARG A 237 -21.33 2.46 37.68
N GLY A 238 -22.12 3.52 37.58
CA GLY A 238 -22.14 4.61 38.54
C GLY A 238 -21.10 5.71 38.36
N GLY A 239 -20.31 5.64 37.28
CA GLY A 239 -19.36 6.69 36.88
C GLY A 239 -20.02 7.82 36.09
N LYS A 240 -19.26 8.89 35.81
CA LYS A 240 -19.74 10.10 35.10
C LYS A 240 -18.60 10.76 34.31
N ASN A 241 -18.98 11.60 33.32
CA ASN A 241 -18.11 12.53 32.57
C ASN A 241 -16.97 11.88 31.81
N ASP A 242 -17.20 10.69 31.25
CA ASP A 242 -16.19 9.96 30.55
C ASP A 242 -16.07 10.27 29.04
N GLU A 243 -17.15 10.78 28.43
CA GLU A 243 -17.17 11.00 27.00
C GLU A 243 -16.28 12.16 26.54
N LEU A 244 -15.71 11.98 25.35
CA LEU A 244 -14.85 12.95 24.67
C LEU A 244 -15.25 13.04 23.20
N HIS A 245 -14.95 14.16 22.57
CA HIS A 245 -14.87 14.29 21.13
C HIS A 245 -13.43 14.60 20.74
N ALA A 246 -12.99 14.02 19.62
CA ALA A 246 -11.65 14.23 19.14
C ALA A 246 -11.64 14.44 17.62
N VAL A 247 -10.66 15.19 17.14
CA VAL A 247 -10.40 15.40 15.70
C VAL A 247 -8.91 15.27 15.43
N VAL A 248 -8.59 14.75 14.24
CA VAL A 248 -7.25 14.79 13.65
C VAL A 248 -7.29 15.79 12.51
N ILE A 249 -6.33 16.68 12.46
CA ILE A 249 -6.33 17.87 11.60
C ILE A 249 -5.05 17.90 10.79
N ASP A 250 -5.17 18.30 9.53
CA ASP A 250 -4.08 18.66 8.64
C ASP A 250 -3.67 20.11 8.87
N GLU A 251 -2.79 20.35 9.84
CA GLU A 251 -2.46 21.71 10.28
C GLU A 251 -1.80 22.55 9.19
N LEU A 252 -0.89 21.96 8.44
CA LEU A 252 -0.10 22.66 7.41
C LEU A 252 -0.68 22.51 6.00
N GLY A 253 -1.67 21.62 5.80
CA GLY A 253 -2.28 21.37 4.50
C GLY A 253 -1.49 20.42 3.62
N GLU A 254 -0.53 19.65 4.17
CA GLU A 254 0.30 18.71 3.40
C GLU A 254 -0.48 17.49 2.88
N TRP A 255 -1.62 17.15 3.50
CA TRP A 255 -2.49 16.04 3.11
C TRP A 255 -3.60 16.43 2.15
N THR A 256 -4.24 17.55 2.42
CA THR A 256 -5.47 17.98 1.71
C THR A 256 -5.24 19.16 0.78
N GLY A 257 -4.10 19.82 0.88
CA GLY A 257 -3.83 21.12 0.23
C GLY A 257 -4.47 22.30 0.94
N THR A 258 -5.18 22.08 2.07
CA THR A 258 -5.85 23.14 2.85
C THR A 258 -5.45 23.06 4.32
N ALA A 259 -4.72 24.06 4.78
CA ALA A 259 -4.30 24.14 6.18
C ALA A 259 -5.52 24.20 7.12
N GLY A 260 -5.48 23.43 8.21
CA GLY A 260 -6.56 23.33 9.19
C GLY A 260 -7.72 22.41 8.79
N ALA A 261 -7.63 21.70 7.68
CA ALA A 261 -8.64 20.74 7.27
C ALA A 261 -8.75 19.56 8.26
N VAL A 262 -9.96 19.14 8.56
CA VAL A 262 -10.21 17.99 9.45
C VAL A 262 -10.11 16.71 8.65
N LEU A 263 -9.23 15.80 9.09
CA LEU A 263 -9.00 14.50 8.47
C LEU A 263 -9.89 13.41 9.06
N GLU A 264 -10.01 13.38 10.40
CA GLU A 264 -10.80 12.39 11.13
C GLU A 264 -11.59 13.03 12.26
N THR A 265 -12.77 12.49 12.54
CA THR A 265 -13.64 12.90 13.65
C THR A 265 -14.04 11.68 14.49
N TYR A 266 -13.99 11.81 15.82
CA TYR A 266 -14.35 10.78 16.77
C TYR A 266 -15.36 11.34 17.76
N GLN A 267 -16.58 10.79 17.77
CA GLN A 267 -17.67 11.25 18.62
C GLN A 267 -17.93 10.28 19.75
N GLY A 268 -18.05 10.78 21.00
CA GLY A 268 -18.47 10.00 22.16
C GLY A 268 -17.49 8.90 22.55
N ILE A 269 -16.18 9.06 22.29
CA ILE A 269 -15.13 8.15 22.78
C ILE A 269 -14.93 8.36 24.27
N SER A 270 -14.44 7.34 25.00
CA SER A 270 -14.43 7.32 26.46
C SER A 270 -13.04 7.49 27.06
N LYS A 271 -12.95 8.17 28.22
CA LYS A 271 -11.77 8.19 29.10
C LYS A 271 -11.55 6.84 29.80
N SER A 272 -12.60 5.99 29.91
CA SER A 272 -12.60 4.73 30.65
C SER A 272 -11.99 3.58 29.83
N ALA A 273 -11.04 2.83 30.42
CA ALA A 273 -10.38 1.70 29.75
C ALA A 273 -11.32 0.53 29.43
N ASP A 274 -12.38 0.35 30.22
CA ASP A 274 -13.35 -0.75 30.09
C ASP A 274 -14.70 -0.30 29.50
N ALA A 275 -14.79 0.93 28.98
CA ALA A 275 -15.97 1.39 28.25
C ALA A 275 -16.19 0.60 26.96
N LYS A 276 -17.44 0.33 26.65
CA LYS A 276 -17.86 -0.39 25.45
C LYS A 276 -18.79 0.47 24.60
N ALA A 277 -18.62 0.39 23.29
CA ALA A 277 -19.58 0.88 22.31
C ALA A 277 -20.80 -0.05 22.23
N VAL A 278 -21.84 0.39 21.52
CA VAL A 278 -23.10 -0.38 21.38
C VAL A 278 -22.88 -1.77 20.76
N ASP A 279 -21.88 -1.91 19.90
CA ASP A 279 -21.48 -3.17 19.26
C ASP A 279 -20.60 -4.07 20.15
N GLY A 280 -20.34 -3.66 21.41
CA GLY A 280 -19.49 -4.38 22.36
C GLY A 280 -17.98 -4.18 22.18
N THR A 281 -17.55 -3.43 21.18
CA THR A 281 -16.13 -3.09 20.99
C THR A 281 -15.67 -2.08 22.03
N SER A 282 -14.34 -1.99 22.27
CA SER A 282 -13.79 -0.98 23.18
C SER A 282 -14.02 0.43 22.63
N ASN A 283 -14.55 1.32 23.50
CA ASN A 283 -14.75 2.73 23.21
C ASN A 283 -13.67 3.61 23.87
N TYR A 284 -12.66 3.02 24.47
CA TYR A 284 -11.55 3.75 25.10
C TYR A 284 -10.73 4.50 24.05
N ILE A 285 -10.45 5.78 24.30
CA ILE A 285 -9.78 6.68 23.35
C ILE A 285 -8.52 6.07 22.72
N GLU A 286 -7.62 5.50 23.50
CA GLU A 286 -6.37 4.91 22.95
C GLU A 286 -6.68 3.72 22.03
N THR A 287 -7.60 2.85 22.43
CA THR A 287 -7.99 1.69 21.62
C THR A 287 -8.68 2.12 20.32
N VAL A 288 -9.52 3.16 20.39
CA VAL A 288 -10.22 3.70 19.21
C VAL A 288 -9.21 4.29 18.23
N PHE A 289 -8.30 5.14 18.69
CA PHE A 289 -7.27 5.72 17.82
C PHE A 289 -6.38 4.63 17.20
N ASN A 290 -5.88 3.70 17.99
CA ASN A 290 -5.00 2.64 17.51
C ASN A 290 -5.64 1.73 16.45
N ARG A 291 -6.96 1.51 16.57
CA ARG A 291 -7.72 0.65 15.65
C ARG A 291 -8.24 1.37 14.41
N GLN A 292 -8.71 2.61 14.56
CA GLN A 292 -9.49 3.30 13.53
C GLN A 292 -8.70 4.39 12.81
N SER A 293 -7.77 5.09 13.50
CA SER A 293 -7.04 6.18 12.87
C SER A 293 -6.12 5.68 11.76
N LEU A 294 -6.12 6.40 10.65
CA LEU A 294 -5.20 6.21 9.54
C LEU A 294 -3.90 7.00 9.73
N TYR A 295 -3.88 7.97 10.65
CA TYR A 295 -2.82 8.97 10.77
C TYR A 295 -2.02 8.89 12.06
N VAL A 296 -2.63 8.47 13.18
CA VAL A 296 -1.98 8.54 14.50
C VAL A 296 -2.21 7.28 15.33
N TYR A 297 -1.25 6.98 16.19
CA TYR A 297 -1.37 6.06 17.31
C TYR A 297 -1.40 6.84 18.63
N ALA A 298 -2.10 6.31 19.63
CA ALA A 298 -2.00 6.80 21.00
C ALA A 298 -0.71 6.28 21.65
N GLY A 299 0.00 7.12 22.38
CA GLY A 299 1.15 6.73 23.21
C GLY A 299 0.76 6.23 24.60
N SER A 300 1.73 6.02 25.49
CA SER A 300 1.49 5.58 26.86
C SER A 300 1.11 6.73 27.81
N LYS A 301 1.46 7.96 27.45
CA LYS A 301 1.17 9.15 28.27
C LYS A 301 -0.28 9.54 28.16
N LYS A 302 -0.95 9.65 29.31
CA LYS A 302 -2.38 9.94 29.39
C LYS A 302 -2.65 11.43 29.23
N LEU A 303 -3.83 11.78 28.68
CA LEU A 303 -4.30 13.17 28.54
C LEU A 303 -4.70 13.81 29.87
N GLY A 304 -5.01 13.01 30.89
CA GLY A 304 -5.39 13.43 32.21
C GLY A 304 -5.21 12.31 33.24
N THR A 305 -5.37 12.63 34.54
CA THR A 305 -5.07 11.72 35.67
C THR A 305 -5.97 10.48 35.70
N ASP A 306 -7.24 10.62 35.28
CA ASP A 306 -8.24 9.55 35.39
C ASP A 306 -8.36 8.72 34.11
N PHE A 307 -7.65 9.11 33.04
CA PHE A 307 -7.68 8.37 31.77
C PHE A 307 -7.15 6.94 31.97
N GLY A 308 -7.90 5.96 31.50
CA GLY A 308 -7.62 4.54 31.67
C GLY A 308 -8.17 3.93 32.96
N SER A 309 -8.85 4.70 33.81
CA SER A 309 -9.56 4.20 35.00
C SER A 309 -10.80 3.37 34.60
N SER A 310 -11.36 2.65 35.58
CA SER A 310 -12.57 1.83 35.37
C SER A 310 -13.84 2.67 35.19
N ALA A 311 -14.87 2.10 34.59
CA ALA A 311 -16.14 2.74 34.28
C ALA A 311 -16.95 3.18 35.50
N SER A 312 -16.58 2.79 36.71
CA SER A 312 -17.20 3.28 37.98
C SER A 312 -16.63 4.62 38.45
N THR A 313 -15.63 5.19 37.73
CA THR A 313 -14.95 6.43 38.07
C THR A 313 -15.81 7.66 37.71
N ASN A 314 -15.81 8.67 38.57
CA ASN A 314 -16.24 10.01 38.20
C ASN A 314 -15.05 10.74 37.58
N PHE A 315 -15.00 10.78 36.25
CA PHE A 315 -13.87 11.35 35.53
C PHE A 315 -13.79 12.86 35.72
N ALA A 316 -12.59 13.35 36.00
CA ALA A 316 -12.32 14.77 36.10
C ALA A 316 -12.47 15.46 34.74
N ASP A 317 -12.96 16.68 34.74
CA ASP A 317 -13.04 17.54 33.58
C ASP A 317 -11.62 17.97 33.14
N LEU A 318 -11.42 18.12 31.83
CA LEU A 318 -10.23 18.74 31.30
C LEU A 318 -10.19 20.23 31.67
N THR A 319 -9.06 20.75 32.11
CA THR A 319 -8.87 22.16 32.41
C THR A 319 -8.91 23.05 31.17
N ALA A 320 -8.50 22.50 30.02
CA ALA A 320 -8.57 23.10 28.71
C ALA A 320 -8.69 21.98 27.65
N ALA A 321 -9.28 22.29 26.51
CA ALA A 321 -9.29 21.36 25.39
C ALA A 321 -7.85 20.97 25.01
N TYR A 322 -7.60 19.66 24.85
CA TYR A 322 -6.30 19.21 24.38
C TYR A 322 -6.11 19.62 22.91
N ASN A 323 -4.98 20.23 22.58
CA ASN A 323 -4.74 20.73 21.24
C ASN A 323 -3.23 20.78 20.98
N LYS A 324 -2.66 19.70 20.42
CA LYS A 324 -1.21 19.62 20.16
C LYS A 324 -0.93 19.17 18.74
N ALA A 325 0.03 19.87 18.09
CA ALA A 325 0.66 19.45 16.85
C ALA A 325 1.67 18.34 17.11
N LEU A 326 1.83 17.45 16.15
CA LEU A 326 2.91 16.47 16.12
C LEU A 326 4.13 17.11 15.46
N THR A 327 5.32 16.80 15.95
CA THR A 327 6.58 17.41 15.48
C THR A 327 7.71 16.39 15.45
N GLY A 328 8.82 16.72 14.76
CA GLY A 328 10.04 15.93 14.75
C GLY A 328 10.02 14.73 13.79
N GLY A 329 8.99 14.60 12.95
CA GLY A 329 8.93 13.57 11.92
C GLY A 329 9.97 13.79 10.82
N VAL A 330 10.64 12.71 10.41
CA VAL A 330 11.69 12.70 9.37
C VAL A 330 11.47 11.50 8.45
N ASP A 331 11.48 11.72 7.14
CA ASP A 331 11.28 10.66 6.13
C ASP A 331 12.44 9.66 6.12
N GLY A 332 13.66 10.13 6.34
CA GLY A 332 14.87 9.33 6.33
C GLY A 332 15.35 8.91 4.94
N ASN A 333 14.71 9.39 3.86
CA ASN A 333 14.98 8.94 2.49
C ASN A 333 16.45 9.16 2.06
N ASP A 334 17.08 10.27 2.48
CA ASP A 334 18.48 10.57 2.18
C ASP A 334 19.48 9.63 2.89
N SER A 335 19.03 8.91 3.90
CA SER A 335 19.84 7.96 4.69
C SER A 335 19.61 6.49 4.32
N ILE A 336 18.84 6.23 3.26
CA ILE A 336 18.58 4.87 2.78
C ILE A 336 19.86 4.28 2.19
N THR A 337 20.35 3.20 2.81
CA THR A 337 21.46 2.41 2.31
C THR A 337 21.00 1.30 1.37
N VAL A 338 21.91 0.76 0.54
CA VAL A 338 21.60 -0.41 -0.27
C VAL A 338 21.20 -1.62 0.59
N GLY A 339 21.80 -1.77 1.77
CA GLY A 339 21.44 -2.81 2.74
C GLY A 339 20.00 -2.69 3.24
N ALA A 340 19.51 -1.46 3.48
CA ALA A 340 18.11 -1.21 3.84
C ALA A 340 17.16 -1.60 2.70
N ARG A 341 17.50 -1.29 1.44
CA ARG A 341 16.73 -1.72 0.27
C ARG A 341 16.71 -3.24 0.14
N MET A 342 17.85 -3.90 0.30
CA MET A 342 17.93 -5.37 0.27
C MET A 342 17.04 -6.00 1.36
N LYS A 343 17.07 -5.46 2.60
CA LYS A 343 16.18 -5.89 3.69
C LYS A 343 14.71 -5.80 3.29
N ALA A 344 14.29 -4.70 2.67
CA ALA A 344 12.91 -4.52 2.22
C ALA A 344 12.51 -5.51 1.11
N TYR A 345 13.41 -5.80 0.16
CA TYR A 345 13.15 -6.84 -0.84
C TYR A 345 13.14 -8.26 -0.26
N THR A 346 13.86 -8.53 0.84
CA THR A 346 13.84 -9.83 1.52
C THR A 346 12.44 -10.18 2.07
N GLU A 347 11.58 -9.19 2.34
CA GLU A 347 10.18 -9.46 2.71
C GLU A 347 9.43 -10.27 1.63
N TYR A 348 9.85 -10.15 0.37
CA TYR A 348 9.30 -10.92 -0.74
C TYR A 348 9.82 -12.37 -0.85
N GLU A 349 10.79 -12.80 -0.05
CA GLU A 349 11.23 -14.20 -0.03
C GLU A 349 10.15 -15.17 0.50
N ARG A 350 9.17 -14.67 1.24
CA ARG A 350 8.11 -15.47 1.88
C ARG A 350 7.07 -15.93 0.86
N LYS A 351 7.38 -17.00 0.11
CA LYS A 351 6.50 -17.54 -0.93
C LYS A 351 5.11 -17.93 -0.40
N ASP A 352 5.04 -18.50 0.80
CA ASP A 352 3.80 -19.00 1.39
C ASP A 352 2.80 -17.90 1.80
N SER A 353 3.28 -16.69 2.07
CA SER A 353 2.45 -15.59 2.57
C SER A 353 2.28 -14.46 1.56
N ILE A 354 3.20 -14.31 0.61
CA ILE A 354 3.21 -13.18 -0.34
C ILE A 354 3.34 -13.72 -1.76
N ASP A 355 2.24 -13.65 -2.50
CA ASP A 355 2.23 -14.00 -3.92
C ASP A 355 2.74 -12.83 -4.77
N ILE A 356 3.76 -13.08 -5.59
CA ILE A 356 4.36 -12.14 -6.55
C ILE A 356 4.84 -12.88 -7.80
N ASN A 357 4.96 -12.15 -8.92
CA ASN A 357 5.43 -12.71 -10.18
C ASN A 357 6.53 -11.87 -10.83
N LEU A 358 6.55 -10.56 -10.55
CA LEU A 358 7.42 -9.58 -11.20
C LEU A 358 8.09 -8.73 -10.13
N ILE A 359 9.38 -8.95 -9.85
CA ILE A 359 10.17 -8.11 -8.93
C ILE A 359 10.70 -6.92 -9.72
N ILE A 360 10.24 -5.73 -9.38
CA ILE A 360 10.67 -4.47 -9.98
C ILE A 360 11.84 -3.93 -9.17
N VAL A 361 13.03 -3.98 -9.72
CA VAL A 361 14.22 -3.47 -9.02
C VAL A 361 14.27 -1.96 -9.08
N SER A 362 14.40 -1.29 -7.93
CA SER A 362 14.51 0.16 -7.86
C SER A 362 15.82 0.64 -8.51
N GLY A 363 15.73 1.77 -9.23
CA GLY A 363 16.87 2.38 -9.89
C GLY A 363 17.75 3.14 -8.91
N LEU A 364 19.07 2.92 -8.98
CA LEU A 364 20.04 3.62 -8.17
C LEU A 364 21.02 4.44 -9.02
N ALA A 365 21.62 5.44 -8.39
CA ALA A 365 22.50 6.38 -9.10
C ALA A 365 23.85 5.75 -9.46
N ASN A 366 24.48 5.02 -8.53
CA ASN A 366 25.81 4.44 -8.72
C ASN A 366 25.78 2.97 -9.10
N ASP A 367 26.83 2.51 -9.79
CA ASP A 367 26.93 1.15 -10.32
C ASP A 367 27.02 0.09 -9.21
N ALA A 368 27.84 0.32 -8.19
CA ALA A 368 28.11 -0.69 -7.16
C ALA A 368 26.84 -1.06 -6.37
N ASP A 369 26.10 -0.07 -5.91
CA ASP A 369 24.85 -0.27 -5.17
C ASP A 369 23.77 -0.88 -6.06
N ALA A 370 23.64 -0.39 -7.30
CA ALA A 370 22.68 -0.92 -8.27
C ALA A 370 22.96 -2.39 -8.62
N GLN A 371 24.23 -2.75 -8.83
CA GLN A 371 24.63 -4.14 -9.07
C GLN A 371 24.37 -5.03 -7.85
N GLN A 372 24.68 -4.55 -6.64
CA GLN A 372 24.45 -5.31 -5.41
C GLN A 372 22.96 -5.59 -5.20
N LEU A 373 22.12 -4.56 -5.34
CA LEU A 373 20.67 -4.70 -5.22
C LEU A 373 20.10 -5.64 -6.29
N THR A 374 20.51 -5.48 -7.54
CA THR A 374 20.08 -6.33 -8.66
C THR A 374 20.42 -7.80 -8.43
N ARG A 375 21.65 -8.10 -7.98
CA ARG A 375 22.06 -9.47 -7.63
C ARG A 375 21.19 -10.07 -6.54
N HIS A 376 20.88 -9.29 -5.50
CA HIS A 376 19.99 -9.72 -4.42
C HIS A 376 18.57 -10.04 -4.91
N CYS A 377 17.98 -9.17 -5.74
CA CYS A 377 16.64 -9.40 -6.31
C CYS A 377 16.60 -10.62 -7.24
N ILE A 378 17.65 -10.85 -8.03
CA ILE A 378 17.77 -12.07 -8.87
C ILE A 378 17.86 -13.31 -7.98
N GLN A 379 18.63 -13.29 -6.88
CA GLN A 379 18.74 -14.41 -5.93
C GLN A 379 17.38 -14.72 -5.27
N ILE A 380 16.58 -13.70 -4.94
CA ILE A 380 15.22 -13.90 -4.44
C ILE A 380 14.37 -14.62 -5.48
N ALA A 381 14.43 -14.19 -6.76
CA ALA A 381 13.68 -14.83 -7.83
C ALA A 381 14.12 -16.29 -8.08
N GLU A 382 15.42 -16.57 -8.04
CA GLU A 382 15.98 -17.93 -8.14
C GLU A 382 15.57 -18.84 -6.98
N LYS A 383 15.55 -18.30 -5.75
CA LYS A 383 15.13 -19.04 -4.55
C LYS A 383 13.63 -19.37 -4.56
N ARG A 384 12.82 -18.42 -5.00
CA ARG A 384 11.36 -18.59 -5.06
C ARG A 384 10.89 -19.50 -6.18
N ASN A 385 11.52 -19.43 -7.36
CA ASN A 385 11.14 -20.15 -8.59
C ASN A 385 9.71 -19.88 -9.08
N ASP A 386 9.11 -18.72 -8.74
CA ASP A 386 7.75 -18.34 -9.16
C ASP A 386 7.67 -16.91 -9.73
N CYS A 387 8.79 -16.21 -9.82
CA CYS A 387 8.87 -14.83 -10.29
C CYS A 387 10.14 -14.55 -11.09
N ILE A 388 10.19 -13.37 -11.74
CA ILE A 388 11.37 -12.83 -12.43
C ILE A 388 11.71 -11.45 -11.88
N ALA A 389 13.01 -11.10 -11.91
CA ALA A 389 13.52 -9.79 -11.51
C ALA A 389 13.73 -8.90 -12.75
N LEU A 390 13.12 -7.72 -12.77
CA LEU A 390 13.20 -6.75 -13.86
C LEU A 390 14.02 -5.55 -13.42
N PHE A 391 15.09 -5.26 -14.15
CA PHE A 391 16.06 -4.23 -13.77
C PHE A 391 16.57 -3.43 -14.98
N GLY A 392 17.38 -2.44 -14.73
CA GLY A 392 18.07 -1.65 -15.75
C GLY A 392 19.45 -1.24 -15.26
N PRO A 393 20.24 -0.53 -16.09
CA PRO A 393 21.53 0.02 -15.68
C PRO A 393 21.35 1.07 -14.56
N SER A 394 22.43 1.41 -13.84
CA SER A 394 22.44 2.58 -12.97
C SER A 394 22.19 3.87 -13.74
N LEU A 395 21.77 4.93 -13.05
CA LEU A 395 21.60 6.24 -13.69
C LEU A 395 22.92 6.75 -14.26
N SER A 396 24.04 6.57 -13.54
CA SER A 396 25.37 6.99 -14.00
C SER A 396 25.77 6.29 -15.29
N ALA A 397 25.54 4.99 -15.41
CA ALA A 397 25.83 4.25 -16.64
C ALA A 397 24.92 4.66 -17.81
N ALA A 398 23.62 4.83 -17.53
CA ALA A 398 22.62 5.19 -18.53
C ALA A 398 22.76 6.62 -19.09
N THR A 399 23.41 7.52 -18.35
CA THR A 399 23.57 8.94 -18.72
C THR A 399 25.02 9.36 -19.00
N ALA A 400 25.94 8.41 -19.17
CA ALA A 400 27.37 8.63 -19.43
C ALA A 400 27.60 9.16 -20.85
N LYS A 401 27.43 10.50 -21.06
CA LYS A 401 27.47 11.15 -22.39
C LYS A 401 28.63 10.69 -23.26
N GLY A 402 28.30 10.18 -24.47
CA GLY A 402 29.24 9.72 -25.49
C GLY A 402 29.88 8.36 -25.17
N ARG A 403 29.54 7.71 -24.08
CA ARG A 403 30.01 6.39 -23.66
C ARG A 403 28.89 5.50 -23.10
N GLU A 404 27.65 5.85 -23.39
CA GLU A 404 26.46 5.19 -22.80
C GLU A 404 26.49 3.69 -23.05
N LEU A 405 26.71 3.25 -24.30
CA LEU A 405 26.80 1.82 -24.66
C LEU A 405 27.85 1.08 -23.82
N ALA A 406 29.08 1.64 -23.78
CA ALA A 406 30.19 1.01 -23.04
C ALA A 406 29.93 0.95 -21.53
N SER A 407 29.35 2.00 -20.96
CA SER A 407 29.00 2.08 -19.54
C SER A 407 27.88 1.12 -19.17
N VAL A 408 26.84 1.01 -20.02
CA VAL A 408 25.75 0.05 -19.84
C VAL A 408 26.27 -1.39 -19.90
N LEU A 409 27.14 -1.72 -20.87
CA LEU A 409 27.77 -3.03 -20.96
C LEU A 409 28.63 -3.33 -19.73
N ALA A 410 29.44 -2.35 -19.27
CA ALA A 410 30.28 -2.49 -18.08
C ALA A 410 29.45 -2.72 -16.80
N PHE A 411 28.34 -2.00 -16.64
CA PHE A 411 27.41 -2.22 -15.54
C PHE A 411 26.89 -3.66 -15.52
N HIS A 412 26.41 -4.15 -16.66
CA HIS A 412 25.84 -5.50 -16.76
C HIS A 412 26.89 -6.60 -16.57
N ALA A 413 28.13 -6.36 -16.94
CA ALA A 413 29.24 -7.29 -16.68
C ALA A 413 29.48 -7.55 -15.18
N GLY A 414 29.07 -6.61 -14.31
CA GLY A 414 29.14 -6.77 -12.85
C GLY A 414 27.93 -7.49 -12.24
N VAL A 415 26.93 -7.86 -13.02
CA VAL A 415 25.75 -8.61 -12.55
C VAL A 415 25.84 -10.07 -13.03
N ASN A 416 25.55 -11.02 -12.14
CA ASN A 416 25.58 -12.45 -12.52
C ASN A 416 24.45 -12.78 -13.51
N PRO A 417 24.77 -13.42 -14.64
CA PRO A 417 23.74 -13.83 -15.61
C PRO A 417 22.77 -14.84 -15.01
N SER A 418 21.48 -14.63 -15.26
CA SER A 418 20.40 -15.51 -14.78
C SER A 418 19.21 -15.50 -15.73
N THR A 419 18.56 -16.65 -15.91
CA THR A 419 17.30 -16.75 -16.65
C THR A 419 16.13 -16.12 -15.92
N TYR A 420 16.28 -15.84 -14.63
CA TYR A 420 15.29 -15.13 -13.80
C TYR A 420 15.44 -13.61 -13.85
N GLY A 421 16.49 -13.09 -14.50
CA GLY A 421 16.70 -11.67 -14.71
C GLY A 421 16.22 -11.20 -16.08
N VAL A 422 15.63 -10.01 -16.16
CA VAL A 422 15.24 -9.32 -17.39
C VAL A 422 15.69 -7.87 -17.28
N THR A 423 16.43 -7.38 -18.29
CA THR A 423 17.02 -6.04 -18.24
C THR A 423 16.73 -5.22 -19.48
N SER A 424 16.77 -3.90 -19.33
CA SER A 424 16.70 -2.90 -20.40
C SER A 424 17.99 -2.09 -20.53
N SER A 425 18.14 -1.39 -21.68
CA SER A 425 19.35 -0.63 -22.00
C SER A 425 19.38 0.80 -21.48
N ALA A 426 18.27 1.36 -21.00
CA ALA A 426 18.14 2.80 -20.78
C ALA A 426 17.23 3.16 -19.60
N TRP A 427 17.24 4.44 -19.25
CA TRP A 427 16.22 5.11 -18.44
C TRP A 427 15.34 5.98 -19.35
N LYS A 428 14.10 6.24 -18.93
CA LYS A 428 13.23 7.23 -19.58
C LYS A 428 13.26 8.55 -18.85
N LEU A 429 13.24 9.66 -19.60
CA LEU A 429 12.90 10.97 -19.09
C LEU A 429 11.39 11.11 -19.16
N MET A 430 10.72 11.35 -18.04
CA MET A 430 9.29 11.59 -17.98
C MET A 430 8.97 12.87 -17.22
N PHE A 431 7.78 13.41 -17.44
CA PHE A 431 7.30 14.58 -16.73
C PHE A 431 6.78 14.20 -15.34
N ASP A 432 7.35 14.85 -14.32
CA ASP A 432 6.89 14.77 -12.94
C ASP A 432 5.86 15.88 -12.70
N ARG A 433 4.59 15.50 -12.65
CA ARG A 433 3.47 16.41 -12.44
C ARG A 433 3.39 17.00 -11.03
N PHE A 434 4.09 16.41 -10.05
CA PHE A 434 4.09 16.90 -8.68
C PHE A 434 5.04 18.08 -8.49
N HIS A 435 6.09 18.16 -9.32
CA HIS A 435 7.12 19.19 -9.22
C HIS A 435 7.27 20.04 -10.50
N ASP A 436 6.45 19.82 -11.53
CA ASP A 436 6.46 20.53 -12.82
C ASP A 436 7.85 20.48 -13.50
N GLU A 437 8.52 19.33 -13.43
CA GLU A 437 9.84 19.14 -14.03
C GLU A 437 10.01 17.74 -14.64
N ASN A 438 10.99 17.60 -15.55
CA ASN A 438 11.32 16.32 -16.13
C ASN A 438 12.35 15.58 -15.29
N VAL A 439 12.13 14.28 -15.03
CA VAL A 439 13.02 13.44 -14.24
C VAL A 439 13.34 12.13 -14.97
N TYR A 440 14.56 11.62 -14.78
CA TYR A 440 14.92 10.29 -15.24
C TYR A 440 14.37 9.22 -14.29
N VAL A 441 13.69 8.22 -14.87
CA VAL A 441 13.06 7.09 -14.16
C VAL A 441 13.53 5.80 -14.81
N PRO A 442 13.89 4.76 -14.02
CA PRO A 442 14.31 3.47 -14.55
C PRO A 442 13.14 2.78 -15.26
N LEU A 443 13.45 2.01 -16.29
CA LEU A 443 12.45 1.29 -17.08
C LEU A 443 11.99 -0.03 -16.44
N SER A 444 12.49 -0.40 -15.26
CA SER A 444 12.10 -1.63 -14.57
C SER A 444 10.60 -1.73 -14.31
N GLY A 445 9.97 -0.60 -13.92
CA GLY A 445 8.52 -0.53 -13.75
C GLY A 445 7.75 -0.73 -15.06
N ASP A 446 8.22 -0.12 -16.15
CA ASP A 446 7.61 -0.31 -17.47
C ASP A 446 7.79 -1.74 -17.98
N LEU A 447 8.98 -2.34 -17.82
CA LEU A 447 9.22 -3.73 -18.22
C LEU A 447 8.26 -4.70 -17.54
N ALA A 448 8.07 -4.53 -16.23
CA ALA A 448 7.09 -5.30 -15.46
C ALA A 448 5.67 -5.03 -15.93
N GLY A 449 5.36 -3.76 -16.18
CA GLY A 449 4.07 -3.33 -16.73
C GLY A 449 3.76 -3.93 -18.09
N LEU A 450 4.76 -4.00 -19.00
CA LEU A 450 4.60 -4.66 -20.31
C LEU A 450 4.34 -6.17 -20.16
N CYS A 451 5.02 -6.84 -19.21
CA CYS A 451 4.73 -8.23 -18.90
C CYS A 451 3.29 -8.42 -18.39
N ALA A 452 2.85 -7.59 -17.44
CA ALA A 452 1.51 -7.66 -16.89
C ALA A 452 0.43 -7.29 -17.92
N ASN A 453 0.67 -6.30 -18.76
CA ASN A 453 -0.23 -5.94 -19.86
C ASN A 453 -0.33 -7.05 -20.92
N THR A 454 0.78 -7.77 -21.19
CA THR A 454 0.77 -8.92 -22.10
C THR A 454 -0.13 -10.03 -21.56
N ASP A 455 -0.14 -10.28 -20.25
CA ASP A 455 -1.04 -11.25 -19.61
C ASP A 455 -2.52 -10.86 -19.75
N ALA A 456 -2.81 -9.56 -19.68
CA ALA A 456 -4.18 -9.06 -19.80
C ALA A 456 -4.71 -9.11 -21.25
N VAL A 457 -3.86 -8.90 -22.25
CA VAL A 457 -4.25 -8.82 -23.67
C VAL A 457 -4.10 -10.16 -24.39
N ALA A 458 -3.16 -10.98 -23.97
CA ALA A 458 -2.85 -12.29 -24.55
C ALA A 458 -2.64 -13.30 -23.43
N ASP A 459 -1.41 -13.80 -23.25
CA ASP A 459 -1.05 -14.76 -22.21
C ASP A 459 0.43 -14.59 -21.79
N PRO A 460 0.85 -15.15 -20.65
CA PRO A 460 2.23 -15.04 -20.16
C PRO A 460 3.31 -15.58 -21.10
N TRP A 461 2.94 -16.48 -21.99
CA TRP A 461 3.85 -17.09 -22.99
C TRP A 461 3.98 -16.29 -24.28
N PHE A 462 3.36 -15.13 -24.40
CA PHE A 462 3.60 -14.20 -25.49
C PHE A 462 4.74 -13.24 -25.15
N SER A 463 5.50 -12.84 -26.17
CA SER A 463 6.59 -11.87 -26.00
C SER A 463 6.01 -10.48 -25.63
N PRO A 464 6.51 -9.80 -24.57
CA PRO A 464 6.11 -8.45 -24.20
C PRO A 464 6.78 -7.38 -25.09
N ALA A 465 7.63 -7.78 -26.04
CA ALA A 465 8.37 -6.88 -26.92
C ALA A 465 7.65 -6.57 -28.24
N GLY A 466 8.18 -5.61 -28.98
CA GLY A 466 7.70 -5.22 -30.31
C GLY A 466 6.62 -4.15 -30.29
N GLN A 467 6.24 -3.71 -31.49
CA GLN A 467 5.30 -2.58 -31.65
C GLN A 467 3.86 -2.88 -31.19
N ASN A 468 3.46 -4.16 -31.12
CA ASN A 468 2.10 -4.52 -30.72
C ASN A 468 1.87 -4.48 -29.21
N ARG A 469 2.86 -4.87 -28.40
CA ARG A 469 2.74 -5.03 -26.94
C ARG A 469 3.81 -4.29 -26.15
N GLY A 470 4.94 -3.94 -26.76
CA GLY A 470 6.11 -3.37 -26.10
C GLY A 470 6.15 -1.84 -26.00
N PHE A 471 5.05 -1.15 -26.22
CA PHE A 471 4.96 0.32 -26.12
C PHE A 471 5.17 0.82 -24.71
N ILE A 472 6.14 1.75 -24.54
CA ILE A 472 6.46 2.38 -23.25
C ILE A 472 5.70 3.70 -23.14
N LYS A 473 4.95 3.86 -22.04
CA LYS A 473 4.11 5.03 -21.78
C LYS A 473 4.91 6.16 -21.11
N ASN A 474 4.43 7.39 -21.24
CA ASN A 474 4.94 8.57 -20.53
C ASN A 474 6.44 8.83 -20.75
N VAL A 475 6.92 8.78 -21.98
CA VAL A 475 8.32 8.99 -22.35
C VAL A 475 8.47 10.33 -23.09
N VAL A 476 9.27 11.24 -22.56
CA VAL A 476 9.72 12.46 -23.25
C VAL A 476 10.92 12.12 -24.14
N LYS A 477 11.92 11.42 -23.59
CA LYS A 477 13.06 10.86 -24.32
C LYS A 477 13.71 9.73 -23.52
N LEU A 478 14.56 8.95 -24.19
CA LEU A 478 15.42 7.96 -23.54
C LEU A 478 16.75 8.60 -23.13
N SER A 479 17.36 8.11 -22.05
CA SER A 479 18.73 8.47 -21.64
C SER A 479 19.76 8.01 -22.68
N PHE A 480 19.54 6.80 -23.23
CA PHE A 480 20.30 6.20 -24.30
C PHE A 480 19.34 5.57 -25.32
N ASN A 481 19.42 5.97 -26.56
CA ASN A 481 18.65 5.39 -27.67
C ASN A 481 19.61 4.64 -28.60
N ALA A 482 19.55 3.31 -28.60
CA ALA A 482 20.37 2.50 -29.52
C ALA A 482 19.90 2.72 -30.98
N GLY A 483 20.48 3.70 -31.65
CA GLY A 483 20.10 4.11 -33.01
C GLY A 483 20.66 3.21 -34.11
N SER A 484 21.90 2.76 -33.96
CA SER A 484 22.59 1.94 -34.95
C SER A 484 22.33 0.43 -34.80
N LYS A 485 22.47 -0.32 -35.89
CA LYS A 485 22.38 -1.79 -35.84
C LYS A 485 23.47 -2.38 -34.95
N GLY A 486 24.71 -1.88 -35.00
CA GLY A 486 25.82 -2.37 -34.19
C GLY A 486 25.62 -2.19 -32.68
N GLU A 487 25.03 -1.08 -32.26
CA GLU A 487 24.67 -0.87 -30.85
C GLU A 487 23.63 -1.88 -30.38
N LYS A 488 22.57 -2.10 -31.17
CA LYS A 488 21.52 -3.07 -30.87
C LYS A 488 22.09 -4.50 -30.81
N ASP A 489 22.94 -4.88 -31.77
CA ASP A 489 23.58 -6.20 -31.82
C ASP A 489 24.46 -6.40 -30.56
N SER A 490 25.26 -5.40 -30.17
CA SER A 490 26.13 -5.48 -29.00
C SER A 490 25.34 -5.65 -27.69
N LEU A 491 24.24 -4.91 -27.51
CA LEU A 491 23.34 -5.07 -26.36
C LEU A 491 22.68 -6.45 -26.37
N TYR A 492 22.18 -6.88 -27.52
CA TYR A 492 21.44 -8.14 -27.65
C TYR A 492 22.32 -9.37 -27.41
N VAL A 493 23.60 -9.33 -27.83
CA VAL A 493 24.59 -10.38 -27.54
C VAL A 493 24.86 -10.46 -26.03
N ALA A 494 24.90 -9.31 -25.33
CA ALA A 494 25.08 -9.26 -23.88
C ALA A 494 23.81 -9.65 -23.08
N GLY A 495 22.70 -10.03 -23.72
CA GLY A 495 21.44 -10.36 -23.05
C GLY A 495 20.67 -9.14 -22.55
N ILE A 496 20.98 -7.95 -23.06
CA ILE A 496 20.32 -6.69 -22.70
C ILE A 496 19.29 -6.37 -23.76
N ASN A 497 18.06 -6.10 -23.36
CA ASN A 497 16.98 -5.75 -24.28
C ASN A 497 17.06 -4.27 -24.67
N PRO A 498 17.32 -3.92 -25.95
CA PRO A 498 17.33 -2.56 -26.40
C PRO A 498 15.93 -1.94 -26.27
N VAL A 499 15.87 -0.72 -25.74
CA VAL A 499 14.70 0.13 -25.83
C VAL A 499 15.01 1.20 -26.87
N VAL A 500 14.13 1.34 -27.86
CA VAL A 500 14.34 2.25 -28.98
C VAL A 500 13.18 3.23 -29.12
N SER A 501 13.52 4.47 -29.48
CA SER A 501 12.57 5.49 -29.87
C SER A 501 12.74 5.75 -31.36
N GLN A 502 11.69 5.53 -32.14
CA GLN A 502 11.67 5.71 -33.59
C GLN A 502 10.64 6.76 -33.99
N ILE A 503 11.03 7.61 -34.94
CA ILE A 503 10.15 8.64 -35.49
C ILE A 503 8.94 7.93 -36.16
N GLY A 504 7.74 8.34 -35.77
CA GLY A 504 6.48 7.78 -36.28
C GLY A 504 6.03 6.47 -35.63
N SER A 505 6.90 5.79 -34.87
CA SER A 505 6.56 4.51 -34.18
C SER A 505 6.60 4.60 -32.65
N GLY A 506 7.07 5.74 -32.09
CA GLY A 506 7.17 5.93 -30.64
C GLY A 506 8.31 5.17 -29.97
N THR A 507 8.22 4.98 -28.65
CA THR A 507 9.22 4.28 -27.85
C THR A 507 8.71 2.90 -27.46
N TYR A 508 9.50 1.86 -27.73
CA TYR A 508 9.12 0.49 -27.45
C TYR A 508 10.31 -0.41 -27.12
N LEU A 509 10.03 -1.53 -26.44
CA LEU A 509 10.99 -2.59 -26.12
C LEU A 509 11.27 -3.41 -27.39
N MET A 510 12.54 -3.52 -27.80
CA MET A 510 12.96 -4.20 -29.02
C MET A 510 13.74 -5.51 -28.73
N GLY A 511 13.49 -6.17 -27.63
CA GLY A 511 14.12 -7.44 -27.26
C GLY A 511 13.29 -8.20 -26.25
N ASP A 512 13.41 -9.52 -26.27
CA ASP A 512 12.68 -10.44 -25.39
C ASP A 512 13.60 -11.47 -24.72
N LYS A 513 14.88 -11.14 -24.53
CA LYS A 513 15.86 -12.01 -23.87
C LYS A 513 15.78 -11.88 -22.33
N THR A 514 15.97 -13.01 -21.66
CA THR A 514 16.40 -13.03 -20.26
C THR A 514 17.89 -12.70 -20.18
N PHE A 515 18.36 -12.28 -19.00
CA PHE A 515 19.74 -11.85 -18.80
C PHE A 515 20.67 -13.06 -18.68
N VAL A 516 20.95 -13.70 -19.84
CA VAL A 516 21.91 -14.83 -19.95
C VAL A 516 22.81 -14.64 -21.15
N SER A 517 24.05 -15.07 -21.00
CA SER A 517 25.04 -15.04 -22.10
C SER A 517 24.99 -16.27 -23.01
N LYS A 518 24.50 -17.41 -22.51
CA LYS A 518 24.37 -18.66 -23.28
C LYS A 518 22.93 -18.88 -23.73
N GLU A 519 22.71 -19.27 -24.96
CA GLU A 519 21.38 -19.65 -25.43
C GLU A 519 20.94 -20.97 -24.80
N VAL A 520 19.91 -20.89 -23.96
CA VAL A 520 19.17 -22.02 -23.39
C VAL A 520 17.69 -21.83 -23.72
N MET A 521 16.87 -22.87 -23.57
CA MET A 521 15.44 -22.75 -23.89
C MET A 521 14.75 -21.60 -23.15
N THR A 522 15.17 -21.34 -21.93
CA THR A 522 14.64 -20.26 -21.06
C THR A 522 15.35 -18.91 -21.24
N SER A 523 16.15 -18.73 -22.28
CA SER A 523 16.79 -17.43 -22.61
C SER A 523 15.83 -16.41 -23.21
N ARG A 524 14.54 -16.75 -23.32
CA ARG A 524 13.48 -15.85 -23.77
C ARG A 524 12.49 -15.56 -22.64
N ILE A 525 12.04 -14.31 -22.54
CA ILE A 525 11.11 -13.85 -21.49
C ILE A 525 9.82 -14.67 -21.53
N ASN A 526 9.25 -14.85 -22.71
CA ASN A 526 8.02 -15.60 -22.92
C ASN A 526 8.14 -17.07 -22.47
N VAL A 527 9.24 -17.74 -22.80
CA VAL A 527 9.47 -19.14 -22.42
C VAL A 527 9.70 -19.26 -20.91
N ARG A 528 10.51 -18.37 -20.31
CA ARG A 528 10.71 -18.37 -18.85
C ARG A 528 9.39 -18.14 -18.12
N ARG A 529 8.55 -17.19 -18.55
CA ARG A 529 7.24 -16.92 -17.96
C ARG A 529 6.25 -18.07 -18.14
N LEU A 530 6.28 -18.73 -19.30
CA LEU A 530 5.52 -19.97 -19.53
C LEU A 530 5.91 -21.03 -18.48
N MET A 531 7.22 -21.28 -18.29
CA MET A 531 7.69 -22.27 -17.33
C MET A 531 7.21 -21.94 -15.91
N LEU A 532 7.39 -20.70 -15.45
CA LEU A 532 6.92 -20.26 -14.13
C LEU A 532 5.41 -20.42 -13.95
N TYR A 533 4.63 -20.12 -14.98
CA TYR A 533 3.18 -20.30 -14.96
C TYR A 533 2.80 -21.78 -14.81
N VAL A 534 3.42 -22.67 -15.62
CA VAL A 534 3.16 -24.11 -15.57
C VAL A 534 3.60 -24.70 -14.24
N GLU A 535 4.81 -24.36 -13.76
CA GLU A 535 5.37 -24.83 -12.49
C GLU A 535 4.46 -24.44 -11.33
N LYS A 536 4.05 -23.17 -11.23
CA LYS A 536 3.17 -22.66 -10.17
C LYS A 536 1.79 -23.31 -10.20
N ARG A 537 1.23 -23.53 -11.39
CA ARG A 537 -0.10 -24.14 -11.56
C ARG A 537 -0.08 -25.63 -11.20
N ILE A 538 0.97 -26.37 -11.63
CA ILE A 538 1.16 -27.78 -11.26
C ILE A 538 1.41 -27.91 -9.75
N GLU A 539 2.24 -27.05 -9.15
CA GLU A 539 2.48 -27.03 -7.71
C GLU A 539 1.17 -26.89 -6.93
N ALA A 540 0.31 -25.95 -7.32
CA ALA A 540 -1.00 -25.75 -6.68
C ALA A 540 -1.93 -26.97 -6.82
N MET A 541 -1.90 -27.66 -7.98
CA MET A 541 -2.65 -28.90 -8.20
C MET A 541 -2.11 -30.06 -7.34
N MET A 542 -0.78 -30.18 -7.26
CA MET A 542 -0.15 -31.28 -6.55
C MET A 542 -0.24 -31.17 -5.02
N GLN A 543 -0.54 -30.00 -4.47
CA GLN A 543 -0.84 -29.85 -3.03
C GLN A 543 -2.00 -30.74 -2.57
N PHE A 544 -2.97 -31.02 -3.43
CA PHE A 544 -4.10 -31.89 -3.14
C PHE A 544 -3.73 -33.39 -3.15
N VAL A 545 -2.55 -33.75 -3.66
CA VAL A 545 -2.03 -35.13 -3.69
C VAL A 545 -1.13 -35.42 -2.49
N LEU A 546 -0.73 -34.40 -1.74
CA LEU A 546 0.05 -34.58 -0.51
C LEU A 546 -0.74 -35.42 0.50
N PHE A 547 -0.06 -36.38 1.12
CA PHE A 547 -0.60 -37.35 2.08
C PHE A 547 -1.54 -38.42 1.49
N GLU A 548 -1.77 -38.42 0.17
CA GLU A 548 -2.45 -39.53 -0.50
C GLU A 548 -1.52 -40.75 -0.65
N GLN A 549 -2.08 -41.91 -0.89
CA GLN A 549 -1.29 -43.13 -1.12
C GLN A 549 -0.61 -43.13 -2.48
N ASN A 550 0.69 -43.47 -2.54
CA ASN A 550 1.44 -43.53 -3.78
C ASN A 550 1.20 -44.87 -4.51
N ASP A 551 0.00 -45.05 -5.05
CA ASP A 551 -0.39 -46.17 -5.86
C ASP A 551 -0.56 -45.82 -7.36
N ALA A 552 -0.80 -46.82 -8.20
CA ALA A 552 -1.00 -46.62 -9.62
C ALA A 552 -2.22 -45.76 -9.93
N PHE A 553 -3.27 -45.81 -9.10
CA PHE A 553 -4.50 -45.03 -9.27
C PHE A 553 -4.22 -43.54 -9.01
N THR A 554 -3.56 -43.22 -7.90
CA THR A 554 -3.19 -41.82 -7.56
C THR A 554 -2.27 -41.22 -8.62
N ARG A 555 -1.31 -41.99 -9.14
CA ARG A 555 -0.41 -41.55 -10.24
C ARG A 555 -1.20 -41.23 -11.51
N GLN A 556 -2.10 -42.14 -11.95
CA GLN A 556 -2.93 -41.90 -13.14
C GLN A 556 -3.89 -40.72 -12.95
N ARG A 557 -4.50 -40.59 -11.77
CA ARG A 557 -5.35 -39.44 -11.43
C ARG A 557 -4.58 -38.12 -11.50
N SER A 558 -3.34 -38.10 -11.01
CA SER A 558 -2.48 -36.91 -11.08
C SER A 558 -2.16 -36.51 -12.52
N VAL A 559 -1.84 -37.48 -13.39
CA VAL A 559 -1.64 -37.24 -14.84
C VAL A 559 -2.92 -36.69 -15.47
N ALA A 560 -4.07 -37.33 -15.20
CA ALA A 560 -5.37 -36.91 -15.71
C ALA A 560 -5.79 -35.48 -15.25
N THR A 561 -5.22 -35.00 -14.15
CA THR A 561 -5.43 -33.63 -13.65
C THR A 561 -4.55 -32.61 -14.38
N VAL A 562 -3.29 -32.97 -14.70
CA VAL A 562 -2.31 -32.07 -15.31
C VAL A 562 -2.46 -31.95 -16.84
N GLU A 563 -2.75 -33.06 -17.52
CA GLU A 563 -2.88 -33.11 -18.99
C GLU A 563 -3.89 -32.12 -19.58
N PRO A 564 -5.12 -31.95 -19.04
CA PRO A 564 -6.08 -30.99 -19.58
C PRO A 564 -5.58 -29.54 -19.52
N MET A 565 -4.85 -29.19 -18.47
CA MET A 565 -4.21 -27.86 -18.34
C MET A 565 -3.15 -27.64 -19.43
N LEU A 566 -2.32 -28.65 -19.69
CA LEU A 566 -1.30 -28.56 -20.73
C LEU A 566 -1.92 -28.51 -22.14
N LEU A 567 -3.02 -29.25 -22.36
CA LEU A 567 -3.81 -29.17 -23.60
C LEU A 567 -4.43 -27.78 -23.80
N GLU A 568 -4.92 -27.14 -22.72
CA GLU A 568 -5.42 -25.75 -22.76
C GLU A 568 -4.30 -24.81 -23.24
N ILE A 569 -3.11 -24.90 -22.65
CA ILE A 569 -1.94 -24.07 -23.01
C ILE A 569 -1.50 -24.35 -24.44
N GLN A 570 -1.54 -25.62 -24.89
CA GLN A 570 -1.24 -26.00 -26.27
C GLN A 570 -2.25 -25.39 -27.24
N GLY A 571 -3.54 -25.47 -26.93
CA GLY A 571 -4.61 -24.86 -27.75
C GLY A 571 -4.49 -23.33 -27.85
N ARG A 572 -3.89 -22.68 -26.83
CA ARG A 572 -3.60 -21.24 -26.79
C ARG A 572 -2.18 -20.90 -27.27
N GLN A 573 -1.52 -21.80 -28.03
CA GLN A 573 -0.21 -21.61 -28.68
C GLN A 573 0.98 -21.42 -27.71
N GLY A 574 0.88 -21.79 -26.44
CA GLY A 574 1.98 -21.72 -25.48
C GLY A 574 3.00 -22.85 -25.66
N ILE A 575 2.51 -24.05 -25.97
CA ILE A 575 3.29 -25.28 -26.10
C ILE A 575 2.99 -25.92 -27.45
N GLN A 576 4.03 -26.48 -28.14
CA GLN A 576 3.86 -27.24 -29.36
C GLN A 576 3.52 -28.70 -29.05
N GLU A 577 4.26 -29.30 -28.11
CA GLU A 577 4.14 -30.69 -27.70
C GLU A 577 4.41 -30.80 -26.20
N PHE A 578 3.75 -31.73 -25.54
CA PHE A 578 4.04 -32.08 -24.17
C PHE A 578 3.88 -33.59 -23.91
N ARG A 579 4.51 -34.06 -22.85
CA ARG A 579 4.36 -35.42 -22.34
C ARG A 579 4.45 -35.38 -20.81
N VAL A 580 3.52 -36.05 -20.15
CA VAL A 580 3.54 -36.25 -18.67
C VAL A 580 3.83 -37.73 -18.43
N VAL A 581 4.81 -38.02 -17.57
CA VAL A 581 5.16 -39.37 -17.15
C VAL A 581 5.07 -39.44 -15.63
N CYS A 582 4.20 -40.31 -15.14
CA CYS A 582 4.04 -40.59 -13.72
C CYS A 582 3.57 -42.05 -13.58
N ASP A 583 4.49 -42.96 -13.81
CA ASP A 583 4.24 -44.40 -13.79
C ASP A 583 5.34 -45.14 -13.03
N GLU A 584 5.44 -46.45 -13.20
CA GLU A 584 6.45 -47.29 -12.52
C GLU A 584 7.87 -47.05 -12.99
N THR A 585 8.06 -46.39 -14.16
CA THR A 585 9.39 -46.12 -14.71
C THR A 585 10.11 -45.03 -13.94
N ASN A 586 9.38 -44.00 -13.51
CA ASN A 586 9.92 -42.90 -12.72
C ASN A 586 9.52 -42.95 -11.21
N ASN A 587 8.57 -43.82 -10.81
CA ASN A 587 8.24 -44.13 -9.44
C ASN A 587 8.59 -45.59 -9.12
N THR A 588 9.88 -45.87 -9.09
CA THR A 588 10.40 -47.22 -8.74
C THR A 588 10.07 -47.56 -7.28
N LYS A 589 10.10 -48.85 -6.93
CA LYS A 589 9.85 -49.29 -5.56
C LYS A 589 10.71 -48.55 -4.53
N ALA A 590 11.97 -48.25 -4.84
CA ALA A 590 12.84 -47.52 -3.93
C ALA A 590 12.37 -46.05 -3.70
N ILE A 591 11.77 -45.40 -4.69
CA ILE A 591 11.21 -44.05 -4.58
C ILE A 591 9.92 -44.10 -3.76
N VAL A 592 9.06 -45.08 -4.00
CA VAL A 592 7.81 -45.26 -3.23
C VAL A 592 8.11 -45.62 -1.77
N ASP A 593 9.07 -46.51 -1.50
CA ASP A 593 9.49 -46.90 -0.16
C ASP A 593 10.14 -45.71 0.60
N ALA A 594 10.68 -44.71 -0.12
CA ALA A 594 11.19 -43.46 0.43
C ALA A 594 10.08 -42.37 0.62
N ASN A 595 8.79 -42.71 0.49
CA ASN A 595 7.66 -41.80 0.52
C ASN A 595 7.77 -40.62 -0.47
N ARG A 596 8.33 -40.89 -1.64
CA ARG A 596 8.50 -39.87 -2.70
C ARG A 596 7.56 -40.17 -3.86
N PHE A 597 7.01 -39.11 -4.45
CA PHE A 597 6.22 -39.11 -5.66
C PHE A 597 6.97 -38.28 -6.73
N VAL A 598 7.14 -38.84 -7.91
CA VAL A 598 7.86 -38.20 -9.02
C VAL A 598 6.96 -38.12 -10.25
N MET A 599 6.79 -36.91 -10.78
CA MET A 599 6.11 -36.66 -12.05
C MET A 599 7.05 -35.90 -12.98
N ASP A 600 7.35 -36.45 -14.14
CA ASP A 600 8.16 -35.80 -15.15
C ASP A 600 7.25 -35.14 -16.20
N VAL A 601 7.42 -33.85 -16.39
CA VAL A 601 6.67 -33.05 -17.38
C VAL A 601 7.63 -32.55 -18.44
N PHE A 602 7.52 -33.08 -19.66
CA PHE A 602 8.30 -32.69 -20.82
C PHE A 602 7.51 -31.69 -21.64
N LEU A 603 8.10 -30.52 -21.91
CA LEU A 603 7.44 -29.43 -22.62
C LEU A 603 8.32 -28.98 -23.80
N ARG A 604 7.67 -28.73 -24.94
CA ARG A 604 8.28 -28.05 -26.10
C ARG A 604 7.57 -26.71 -26.30
N PRO A 605 8.17 -25.59 -25.83
CA PRO A 605 7.53 -24.27 -25.92
C PRO A 605 7.47 -23.78 -27.38
N THR A 606 6.53 -22.90 -27.68
CA THR A 606 6.43 -22.20 -28.96
C THR A 606 7.46 -21.06 -28.99
N ALA A 607 8.24 -20.98 -30.06
CA ALA A 607 9.24 -19.92 -30.23
C ALA A 607 8.63 -18.64 -30.82
N SER A 608 9.05 -17.47 -30.33
CA SER A 608 8.74 -16.19 -30.95
C SER A 608 9.54 -15.95 -32.24
N ILE A 609 8.96 -15.21 -33.18
CA ILE A 609 9.66 -14.80 -34.42
C ILE A 609 10.53 -13.58 -34.09
N ASN A 610 11.85 -13.74 -34.12
CA ASN A 610 12.81 -12.66 -33.85
C ASN A 610 13.51 -12.14 -35.09
N PHE A 611 13.58 -12.95 -36.16
CA PHE A 611 14.25 -12.59 -37.42
C PHE A 611 13.28 -12.85 -38.58
N ILE A 612 13.09 -11.85 -39.43
CA ILE A 612 12.30 -11.93 -40.65
C ILE A 612 13.24 -11.65 -41.83
N GLU A 613 13.42 -12.62 -42.73
CA GLU A 613 14.15 -12.44 -43.96
C GLU A 613 13.15 -12.33 -45.12
N LEU A 614 13.12 -11.17 -45.78
CA LEU A 614 12.29 -10.93 -46.96
C LEU A 614 13.19 -11.08 -48.21
N ARG A 615 12.88 -12.04 -49.06
CA ARG A 615 13.59 -12.27 -50.33
C ARG A 615 12.76 -11.78 -51.50
N PHE A 616 13.20 -10.69 -52.12
CA PHE A 616 12.58 -10.17 -53.33
C PHE A 616 13.34 -10.71 -54.55
N ASN A 617 12.70 -11.59 -55.35
CA ASN A 617 13.25 -12.11 -56.55
C ASN A 617 12.69 -11.32 -57.74
N VAL A 618 13.53 -10.55 -58.42
CA VAL A 618 13.18 -9.89 -59.67
C VAL A 618 13.42 -10.88 -60.79
N VAL A 619 12.37 -11.27 -61.50
CA VAL A 619 12.41 -12.26 -62.58
C VAL A 619 12.15 -11.59 -63.91
N ASN A 620 12.89 -12.02 -64.95
CA ASN A 620 12.64 -11.65 -66.32
C ASN A 620 11.39 -12.34 -66.85
N GLY A 621 10.72 -11.81 -67.86
CA GLY A 621 9.40 -12.20 -68.39
C GLY A 621 9.19 -13.68 -68.81
N THR A 622 10.11 -14.58 -68.51
CA THR A 622 10.01 -16.04 -68.73
C THR A 622 9.65 -16.83 -67.48
N PHE A 623 9.48 -16.16 -66.30
CA PHE A 623 9.14 -16.86 -65.06
C PHE A 623 7.64 -17.18 -64.96
N ASN A 624 7.32 -18.45 -64.74
CA ASN A 624 5.95 -18.92 -64.66
C ASN A 624 5.42 -18.81 -63.24
N PHE A 625 4.52 -17.87 -62.95
CA PHE A 625 3.97 -17.60 -61.59
C PHE A 625 2.93 -18.66 -61.11
N THR A 626 2.72 -19.74 -61.89
CA THR A 626 1.70 -20.76 -61.60
C THR A 626 2.26 -22.06 -61.03
N GLN A 627 3.57 -22.14 -60.72
CA GLN A 627 4.13 -23.28 -60.00
C GLN A 627 4.50 -22.88 -58.56
N ASN A 628 3.70 -23.39 -57.60
CA ASN A 628 4.07 -23.51 -56.20
C ASN A 628 4.92 -24.74 -55.98
#